data_760127d9b2f0d45db612c84f90881ee8
#
_entry.id   760127d9b2f0d45db612c84f90881ee8
#
_cell.length_a   1.000
_cell.length_b   1.000
_cell.length_c   1.000
_cell.angle_alpha   90.00
_cell.angle_beta   90.00
_cell.angle_gamma   90.00
#
_symmetry.space_group_name_H-M   'P 1'
#
loop_
_entity.id
_entity.type
_entity.pdbx_description
1 polymer ?
#
loop_
_entity_poly.entity_id
_entity_poly.type
_entity_poly.pdbx_seq_one_letter_code
_entity_poly.pdbx_strand_id
1 'polypeptide(L)'
;NGAIAEAVAVLAFDAANATIDLARGVLDTTPQAHALGTRLIGVGDWLASEGAERAPGESVFVAATPRTSTDQGDPVLAANGQPMVLAGRQALPYPPGRIRLNGQTEPAVVAGDLTVAWAHRDRTQQTAYLVQQDEGDIGPELGVTYTVRIRNRNNVLVRTETGLLGTAYIWTTAVAALDAGALGDRITLEI
;
A
#
# COMPACT_ATOMS: atom_id res chain seq x y z
N ASN A 1 -1.87 -9.98 12.71
CA ASN A 1 -1.58 -9.18 11.51
C ASN A 1 -1.89 -10.04 10.31
N GLY A 2 -3.04 -9.79 9.66
CA GLY A 2 -3.35 -10.39 8.38
C GLY A 2 -2.30 -9.89 7.37
N ALA A 3 -1.71 -10.79 6.57
CA ALA A 3 -0.83 -10.40 5.49
C ALA A 3 -1.61 -9.45 4.57
N ILE A 4 -1.11 -8.23 4.41
CA ILE A 4 -1.70 -7.28 3.48
C ILE A 4 -1.36 -7.82 2.09
N ALA A 5 -2.38 -8.19 1.33
CA ALA A 5 -2.19 -8.63 -0.04
C ALA A 5 -1.71 -7.45 -0.88
N GLU A 6 -0.67 -7.66 -1.70
CA GLU A 6 -0.29 -6.68 -2.71
C GLU A 6 -1.22 -6.81 -3.91
N ALA A 7 -1.72 -5.68 -4.41
CA ALA A 7 -2.39 -5.62 -5.69
C ALA A 7 -1.37 -5.40 -6.80
N VAL A 8 -1.46 -6.20 -7.85
CA VAL A 8 -0.60 -6.12 -9.03
C VAL A 8 -1.46 -6.10 -10.29
N ALA A 9 -1.02 -5.38 -11.31
CA ALA A 9 -1.65 -5.44 -12.62
C ALA A 9 -0.74 -6.20 -13.60
N VAL A 10 -1.32 -7.09 -14.40
CA VAL A 10 -0.59 -7.80 -15.44
C VAL A 10 -0.38 -6.87 -16.62
N LEU A 11 0.88 -6.57 -16.95
CA LEU A 11 1.28 -5.75 -18.09
C LEU A 11 1.47 -6.58 -19.35
N ALA A 12 2.14 -7.74 -19.20
CA ALA A 12 2.39 -8.64 -20.31
C ALA A 12 2.49 -10.09 -19.81
N PHE A 13 2.23 -11.02 -20.71
CA PHE A 13 2.41 -12.45 -20.51
C PHE A 13 3.26 -13.03 -21.62
N ASP A 14 4.41 -13.59 -21.29
CA ASP A 14 5.27 -14.31 -22.23
C ASP A 14 5.12 -15.82 -22.02
N ALA A 15 4.31 -16.44 -22.87
CA ALA A 15 4.05 -17.87 -22.81
C ALA A 15 5.27 -18.72 -23.16
N ALA A 16 6.21 -18.19 -23.97
CA ALA A 16 7.39 -18.93 -24.41
C ALA A 16 8.40 -19.09 -23.25
N ASN A 17 8.52 -18.09 -22.42
CA ASN A 17 9.43 -18.08 -21.27
C ASN A 17 8.70 -18.34 -19.93
N ALA A 18 7.38 -18.55 -19.97
CA ALA A 18 6.53 -18.69 -18.79
C ALA A 18 6.73 -17.55 -17.76
N THR A 19 6.81 -16.30 -18.25
CA THR A 19 6.99 -15.11 -17.42
C THR A 19 5.80 -14.17 -17.54
N ILE A 20 5.59 -13.39 -16.48
CA ILE A 20 4.55 -12.35 -16.40
C ILE A 20 5.21 -11.06 -15.96
N ASP A 21 5.00 -9.99 -16.72
CA ASP A 21 5.39 -8.65 -16.31
C ASP A 21 4.26 -8.02 -15.49
N LEU A 22 4.60 -7.51 -14.32
CA LEU A 22 3.65 -6.99 -13.36
C LEU A 22 3.94 -5.54 -13.01
N ALA A 23 2.92 -4.70 -13.06
CA ALA A 23 2.91 -3.43 -12.35
C ALA A 23 2.69 -3.71 -10.86
N ARG A 24 3.64 -3.29 -10.02
CA ARG A 24 3.70 -3.57 -8.60
C ARG A 24 3.07 -2.47 -7.76
N GLY A 25 2.48 -2.85 -6.62
CA GLY A 25 1.93 -1.89 -5.66
C GLY A 25 0.89 -0.96 -6.27
N VAL A 26 0.00 -1.49 -7.10
CA VAL A 26 -1.10 -0.70 -7.68
C VAL A 26 -2.18 -0.42 -6.64
N LEU A 27 -3.08 0.52 -6.93
CA LEU A 27 -4.12 0.98 -6.02
C LEU A 27 -3.53 1.50 -4.70
N ASP A 28 -4.11 1.14 -3.58
CA ASP A 28 -3.70 1.53 -2.23
C ASP A 28 -2.69 0.56 -1.59
N THR A 29 -1.99 -0.23 -2.39
CA THR A 29 -0.98 -1.18 -1.90
C THR A 29 0.44 -0.72 -2.17
N THR A 30 1.38 -1.32 -1.46
CA THR A 30 2.83 -1.11 -1.64
C THR A 30 3.48 -2.42 -2.06
N PRO A 31 4.55 -2.39 -2.88
CA PRO A 31 5.32 -3.57 -3.23
C PRO A 31 5.87 -4.28 -2.00
N GLN A 32 5.77 -5.60 -1.97
CA GLN A 32 6.26 -6.44 -0.88
C GLN A 32 7.13 -7.57 -1.43
N ALA A 33 7.99 -8.12 -0.56
CA ALA A 33 8.73 -9.32 -0.91
C ALA A 33 7.79 -10.55 -0.89
N HIS A 34 7.81 -11.30 -1.96
CA HIS A 34 7.03 -12.54 -2.10
C HIS A 34 7.96 -13.75 -2.18
N ALA A 35 7.71 -14.74 -1.34
CA ALA A 35 8.44 -15.99 -1.39
C ALA A 35 7.96 -16.87 -2.56
N LEU A 36 8.81 -17.80 -2.98
CA LEU A 36 8.40 -18.84 -3.94
C LEU A 36 7.17 -19.59 -3.40
N GLY A 37 6.18 -19.77 -4.26
CA GLY A 37 4.90 -20.41 -3.90
C GLY A 37 3.86 -19.46 -3.32
N THR A 38 4.11 -18.15 -3.28
CA THR A 38 3.08 -17.17 -2.94
C THR A 38 1.88 -17.29 -3.88
N ARG A 39 0.67 -17.34 -3.32
CA ARG A 39 -0.56 -17.49 -4.09
C ARG A 39 -0.88 -16.21 -4.84
N LEU A 40 -1.10 -16.31 -6.14
CA LEU A 40 -1.72 -15.28 -6.96
C LEU A 40 -3.22 -15.57 -7.09
N ILE A 41 -4.03 -14.54 -6.93
CA ILE A 41 -5.49 -14.60 -7.12
C ILE A 41 -5.81 -13.66 -8.27
N GLY A 42 -6.19 -14.23 -9.42
CA GLY A 42 -6.66 -13.44 -10.56
C GLY A 42 -8.00 -12.78 -10.23
N VAL A 43 -8.11 -11.50 -10.54
CA VAL A 43 -9.33 -10.71 -10.36
C VAL A 43 -9.90 -10.42 -11.75
N GLY A 44 -11.04 -10.97 -12.06
CA GLY A 44 -11.67 -10.87 -13.38
C GLY A 44 -13.19 -10.88 -13.28
N ASP A 45 -13.86 -11.38 -14.30
CA ASP A 45 -15.33 -11.35 -14.46
C ASP A 45 -16.10 -12.11 -13.37
N TRP A 46 -15.41 -12.88 -12.53
CA TRP A 46 -16.01 -13.59 -11.40
C TRP A 46 -16.16 -12.72 -10.13
N LEU A 47 -15.63 -11.50 -10.14
CA LEU A 47 -15.87 -10.54 -9.06
C LEU A 47 -17.28 -9.96 -9.18
N ALA A 48 -17.97 -9.95 -8.05
CA ALA A 48 -19.20 -9.20 -7.89
C ALA A 48 -18.97 -8.05 -6.92
N SER A 49 -19.54 -6.89 -7.23
CA SER A 49 -19.58 -5.75 -6.32
C SER A 49 -21.01 -5.53 -5.84
N GLU A 50 -21.17 -5.16 -4.59
CA GLU A 50 -22.44 -4.68 -4.08
C GLU A 50 -22.73 -3.28 -4.69
N GLY A 51 -23.95 -3.06 -5.15
CA GLY A 51 -24.36 -1.75 -5.71
C GLY A 51 -24.70 -0.70 -4.64
N ALA A 52 -24.67 -1.06 -3.35
CA ALA A 52 -24.94 -0.14 -2.27
C ALA A 52 -23.65 0.53 -1.76
N GLU A 53 -23.69 1.84 -1.59
CA GLU A 53 -22.60 2.58 -0.95
C GLU A 53 -22.65 2.34 0.56
N ARG A 54 -21.49 2.05 1.15
CA ARG A 54 -21.32 1.73 2.56
C ARG A 54 -20.44 2.75 3.25
N ALA A 55 -20.82 3.10 4.49
CA ALA A 55 -20.05 4.04 5.30
C ALA A 55 -18.92 3.33 6.10
N PRO A 56 -17.80 4.04 6.39
CA PRO A 56 -16.82 3.56 7.35
C PRO A 56 -17.45 3.28 8.72
N GLY A 57 -17.08 2.16 9.34
CA GLY A 57 -17.63 1.69 10.61
C GLY A 57 -18.92 0.87 10.50
N GLU A 58 -19.52 0.78 9.32
CA GLU A 58 -20.67 -0.06 9.08
C GLU A 58 -20.29 -1.54 9.19
N SER A 59 -21.15 -2.32 9.85
CA SER A 59 -20.98 -3.77 9.96
C SER A 59 -21.79 -4.48 8.88
N VAL A 60 -21.15 -5.32 8.11
CA VAL A 60 -21.78 -6.16 7.10
C VAL A 60 -21.56 -7.64 7.45
N PHE A 61 -22.49 -8.48 7.04
CA PHE A 61 -22.39 -9.92 7.21
C PHE A 61 -22.15 -10.57 5.86
N VAL A 62 -21.02 -11.25 5.72
CA VAL A 62 -20.62 -11.91 4.48
C VAL A 62 -20.79 -13.41 4.63
N ALA A 63 -21.60 -14.01 3.79
CA ALA A 63 -21.82 -15.44 3.77
C ALA A 63 -21.67 -16.00 2.34
N ALA A 64 -21.02 -17.15 2.21
CA ALA A 64 -20.99 -17.91 0.98
C ALA A 64 -22.11 -18.95 1.00
N THR A 65 -23.03 -18.87 0.02
CA THR A 65 -24.11 -19.84 -0.13
C THR A 65 -23.84 -20.76 -1.30
N PRO A 66 -24.00 -22.08 -1.15
CA PRO A 66 -23.89 -23.00 -2.26
C PRO A 66 -25.07 -22.78 -3.23
N ARG A 67 -24.77 -22.88 -4.52
CA ARG A 67 -25.78 -22.83 -5.58
C ARG A 67 -25.64 -24.06 -6.47
N THR A 68 -26.78 -24.68 -6.75
CA THR A 68 -26.91 -25.76 -7.74
C THR A 68 -27.69 -25.24 -8.96
N SER A 69 -27.88 -26.08 -9.97
CA SER A 69 -28.72 -25.74 -11.12
C SER A 69 -30.20 -25.60 -10.78
N THR A 70 -30.64 -26.16 -9.66
CA THR A 70 -32.04 -26.23 -9.27
C THR A 70 -32.38 -25.44 -8.01
N ASP A 71 -31.37 -25.09 -7.17
CA ASP A 71 -31.62 -24.43 -5.90
C ASP A 71 -30.42 -23.62 -5.42
N GLN A 72 -30.65 -22.70 -4.51
CA GLN A 72 -29.63 -21.88 -3.85
C GLN A 72 -29.84 -21.96 -2.33
N GLY A 73 -28.75 -22.18 -1.60
CA GLY A 73 -28.81 -22.15 -0.13
C GLY A 73 -29.31 -20.80 0.42
N ASP A 74 -30.05 -20.84 1.52
CA ASP A 74 -30.56 -19.64 2.19
C ASP A 74 -29.39 -18.88 2.86
N PRO A 75 -29.12 -17.64 2.46
CA PRO A 75 -28.05 -16.84 3.07
C PRO A 75 -28.24 -16.58 4.57
N VAL A 76 -29.48 -16.50 5.04
CA VAL A 76 -29.79 -16.31 6.47
C VAL A 76 -29.41 -17.52 7.30
N LEU A 77 -29.44 -18.72 6.70
CA LEU A 77 -29.07 -19.97 7.36
C LEU A 77 -27.60 -20.37 7.13
N ALA A 78 -26.81 -19.52 6.46
CA ALA A 78 -25.41 -19.81 6.19
C ALA A 78 -24.60 -19.77 7.50
N ALA A 79 -24.30 -20.94 8.05
CA ALA A 79 -23.52 -21.10 9.27
C ALA A 79 -22.08 -20.58 9.17
N ASN A 80 -21.59 -20.34 7.97
CA ASN A 80 -20.23 -19.85 7.67
C ASN A 80 -20.17 -18.33 7.46
N GLY A 81 -21.22 -17.60 7.71
CA GLY A 81 -21.24 -16.14 7.61
C GLY A 81 -20.28 -15.48 8.61
N GLN A 82 -19.57 -14.47 8.15
CA GLN A 82 -18.60 -13.72 8.95
C GLN A 82 -19.01 -12.26 9.05
N PRO A 83 -19.11 -11.70 10.26
CA PRO A 83 -19.27 -10.26 10.43
C PRO A 83 -17.95 -9.55 10.03
N MET A 84 -18.08 -8.46 9.33
CA MET A 84 -16.97 -7.61 8.93
C MET A 84 -17.33 -6.15 9.14
N VAL A 85 -16.46 -5.42 9.82
CA VAL A 85 -16.59 -3.96 9.95
C VAL A 85 -15.81 -3.30 8.83
N LEU A 86 -16.45 -2.40 8.10
CA LEU A 86 -15.82 -1.68 6.99
C LEU A 86 -14.91 -0.59 7.54
N ALA A 87 -13.62 -0.69 7.28
CA ALA A 87 -12.61 0.25 7.76
C ALA A 87 -12.53 1.55 6.93
N GLY A 88 -13.33 1.68 5.89
CA GLY A 88 -13.31 2.86 5.02
C GLY A 88 -12.04 2.98 4.18
N ARG A 89 -11.38 1.88 3.86
CA ARG A 89 -10.13 1.84 3.09
C ARG A 89 -10.20 2.67 1.80
N GLN A 90 -11.33 2.64 1.11
CA GLN A 90 -11.54 3.39 -0.13
C GLN A 90 -11.58 4.91 0.07
N ALA A 91 -11.81 5.40 1.29
CA ALA A 91 -11.80 6.81 1.62
C ALA A 91 -10.40 7.33 1.98
N LEU A 92 -9.43 6.44 2.20
CA LEU A 92 -8.06 6.82 2.51
C LEU A 92 -7.28 7.16 1.24
N PRO A 93 -6.37 8.15 1.29
CA PRO A 93 -5.47 8.42 0.18
C PRO A 93 -4.56 7.22 -0.08
N TYR A 94 -4.03 7.12 -1.30
CA TYR A 94 -3.02 6.11 -1.61
C TYR A 94 -1.72 6.38 -0.87
N PRO A 95 -0.96 5.34 -0.47
CA PRO A 95 0.37 5.53 0.08
C PRO A 95 1.28 6.20 -0.96
N PRO A 96 2.27 7.01 -0.52
CA PRO A 96 3.19 7.67 -1.43
C PRO A 96 3.94 6.67 -2.29
N GLY A 97 4.22 7.06 -3.52
CA GLY A 97 4.96 6.25 -4.49
C GLY A 97 6.44 6.64 -4.56
N ARG A 98 7.21 5.86 -5.28
CA ARG A 98 8.57 6.16 -5.71
C ARG A 98 9.48 6.70 -4.60
N ILE A 99 9.46 6.05 -3.45
CA ILE A 99 10.29 6.45 -2.30
C ILE A 99 11.77 6.32 -2.68
N ARG A 100 12.53 7.38 -2.42
CA ARG A 100 13.98 7.45 -2.66
C ARG A 100 14.69 8.01 -1.44
N LEU A 101 15.83 7.41 -1.11
CA LEU A 101 16.75 7.84 -0.07
C LEU A 101 18.04 8.32 -0.74
N ASN A 102 18.32 9.62 -0.66
CA ASN A 102 19.41 10.25 -1.42
C ASN A 102 19.41 9.88 -2.92
N GLY A 103 18.21 9.82 -3.53
CA GLY A 103 18.01 9.47 -4.92
C GLY A 103 18.02 7.97 -5.25
N GLN A 104 18.30 7.08 -4.30
CA GLN A 104 18.35 5.63 -4.46
C GLN A 104 17.13 4.95 -3.82
N THR A 105 16.76 3.78 -4.31
CA THR A 105 15.65 2.99 -3.74
C THR A 105 16.03 2.37 -2.41
N GLU A 106 17.19 1.71 -2.34
CA GLU A 106 17.71 1.05 -1.14
C GLU A 106 19.22 1.28 -1.03
N PRO A 107 19.66 2.45 -0.54
CA PRO A 107 21.09 2.68 -0.35
C PRO A 107 21.64 1.78 0.76
N ALA A 108 22.79 1.14 0.52
CA ALA A 108 23.44 0.31 1.52
C ALA A 108 23.93 1.14 2.72
N VAL A 109 24.36 2.36 2.46
CA VAL A 109 24.83 3.33 3.46
C VAL A 109 24.44 4.73 3.04
N VAL A 110 24.02 5.55 3.98
CA VAL A 110 23.79 6.98 3.81
C VAL A 110 24.84 7.72 4.60
N ALA A 111 25.65 8.53 3.95
CA ALA A 111 26.62 9.41 4.58
C ALA A 111 26.10 10.87 4.54
N GLY A 112 26.18 11.55 5.66
CA GLY A 112 25.70 12.93 5.77
C GLY A 112 24.19 13.03 5.96
N ASP A 113 23.60 14.07 5.39
CA ASP A 113 22.17 14.32 5.46
C ASP A 113 21.38 13.27 4.66
N LEU A 114 20.25 12.83 5.22
CA LEU A 114 19.33 11.94 4.55
C LEU A 114 18.21 12.75 3.90
N THR A 115 18.18 12.78 2.59
CA THR A 115 17.04 13.26 1.82
C THR A 115 16.10 12.11 1.53
N VAL A 116 14.90 12.19 2.07
CA VAL A 116 13.79 11.29 1.77
C VAL A 116 12.90 11.97 0.75
N ALA A 117 12.70 11.34 -0.40
CA ALA A 117 11.81 11.85 -1.45
C ALA A 117 10.78 10.80 -1.82
N TRP A 118 9.60 11.24 -2.23
CA TRP A 118 8.50 10.39 -2.68
C TRP A 118 7.74 11.04 -3.82
N ALA A 119 6.78 10.33 -4.39
CA ALA A 119 5.86 10.85 -5.39
C ALA A 119 4.44 10.89 -4.84
N HIS A 120 3.67 11.87 -5.28
CA HIS A 120 2.23 11.91 -5.01
C HIS A 120 1.51 10.76 -5.73
N ARG A 121 0.45 10.25 -5.09
CA ARG A 121 -0.47 9.28 -5.69
C ARG A 121 -1.90 9.72 -5.40
N ASP A 122 -2.56 10.25 -6.42
CA ASP A 122 -3.95 10.66 -6.34
C ASP A 122 -4.84 9.57 -6.95
N ARG A 123 -5.64 8.91 -6.10
CA ARG A 123 -6.59 7.87 -6.52
C ARG A 123 -7.66 8.38 -7.49
N THR A 124 -8.00 9.67 -7.41
CA THR A 124 -9.08 10.27 -8.23
C THR A 124 -8.62 10.56 -9.66
N GLN A 125 -7.32 10.65 -9.87
CA GLN A 125 -6.73 10.94 -11.18
C GLN A 125 -6.18 9.69 -11.90
N GLN A 126 -6.15 8.53 -11.25
CA GLN A 126 -5.67 7.27 -11.83
C GLN A 126 -6.83 6.51 -12.51
N THR A 127 -7.42 7.11 -13.55
CA THR A 127 -8.65 6.59 -14.18
C THR A 127 -8.41 5.86 -15.50
N ALA A 128 -7.26 6.06 -16.14
CA ALA A 128 -6.96 5.46 -17.45
C ALA A 128 -6.38 4.04 -17.33
N TYR A 129 -5.53 3.80 -16.36
CA TYR A 129 -4.91 2.50 -16.05
C TYR A 129 -4.43 2.47 -14.61
N LEU A 130 -4.08 1.27 -14.11
CA LEU A 130 -3.57 1.09 -12.76
C LEU A 130 -2.08 1.46 -12.70
N VAL A 131 -1.79 2.63 -12.15
CA VAL A 131 -0.42 3.16 -12.01
C VAL A 131 0.33 2.37 -10.95
N GLN A 132 1.51 1.86 -11.30
CA GLN A 132 2.36 1.16 -10.33
C GLN A 132 3.01 2.13 -9.35
N GLN A 133 3.46 1.58 -8.22
CA GLN A 133 3.99 2.37 -7.11
C GLN A 133 5.24 3.20 -7.49
N ASP A 134 6.06 2.71 -8.42
CA ASP A 134 7.30 3.37 -8.84
C ASP A 134 7.15 4.27 -10.10
N GLU A 135 5.93 4.43 -10.58
CA GLU A 135 5.58 5.19 -11.77
C GLU A 135 4.93 6.52 -11.39
N GLY A 136 5.30 7.55 -12.14
CA GLY A 136 4.62 8.84 -12.11
C GLY A 136 4.77 9.63 -10.81
N ASP A 137 4.15 10.80 -10.84
CA ASP A 137 3.93 11.71 -9.73
C ASP A 137 2.59 12.38 -10.02
N ILE A 138 1.52 11.88 -9.44
CA ILE A 138 0.14 12.24 -9.78
C ILE A 138 -0.52 12.82 -8.55
N GLY A 139 -0.89 14.07 -8.60
CA GLY A 139 -1.57 14.73 -7.49
C GLY A 139 -0.85 15.97 -7.00
N PRO A 140 -0.98 16.34 -5.71
CA PRO A 140 -1.59 15.57 -4.63
C PRO A 140 -3.13 15.53 -4.67
N GLU A 141 -3.73 14.50 -4.08
CA GLU A 141 -5.16 14.50 -3.75
C GLU A 141 -5.46 15.62 -2.75
N LEU A 142 -6.57 16.32 -2.93
CA LEU A 142 -6.92 17.49 -2.13
C LEU A 142 -6.99 17.17 -0.64
N GLY A 143 -6.26 17.96 0.17
CA GLY A 143 -6.23 17.80 1.63
C GLY A 143 -5.25 16.75 2.15
N VAL A 144 -4.53 16.04 1.28
CA VAL A 144 -3.52 15.06 1.68
C VAL A 144 -2.28 15.75 2.23
N THR A 145 -1.78 15.25 3.33
CA THR A 145 -0.48 15.59 3.92
C THR A 145 0.29 14.31 4.25
N TYR A 146 1.60 14.41 4.35
CA TYR A 146 2.46 13.27 4.65
C TYR A 146 3.03 13.37 6.07
N THR A 147 3.30 12.20 6.62
CA THR A 147 4.00 12.07 7.91
C THR A 147 5.20 11.17 7.72
N VAL A 148 6.39 11.69 7.99
CA VAL A 148 7.62 10.90 8.00
C VAL A 148 7.92 10.46 9.42
N ARG A 149 8.14 9.16 9.62
CA ARG A 149 8.57 8.57 10.89
C ARG A 149 9.89 7.83 10.70
N ILE A 150 10.83 8.09 11.60
CA ILE A 150 12.14 7.44 11.61
C ILE A 150 12.26 6.64 12.91
N ARG A 151 12.60 5.35 12.78
CA ARG A 151 12.85 4.45 13.89
C ARG A 151 14.30 3.99 13.86
N ASN A 152 14.91 3.84 15.01
CA ASN A 152 16.24 3.26 15.12
C ASN A 152 16.20 1.72 14.98
N ARG A 153 17.36 1.06 15.03
CA ARG A 153 17.50 -0.40 14.91
C ARG A 153 16.69 -1.21 15.92
N ASN A 154 16.38 -0.61 17.07
CA ASN A 154 15.57 -1.24 18.11
C ASN A 154 14.06 -0.99 17.92
N ASN A 155 13.67 -0.48 16.75
CA ASN A 155 12.30 -0.10 16.41
C ASN A 155 11.71 1.02 17.29
N VAL A 156 12.56 1.79 17.96
CA VAL A 156 12.13 2.96 18.75
C VAL A 156 11.94 4.14 17.82
N LEU A 157 10.79 4.81 17.92
CA LEU A 157 10.48 6.02 17.15
C LEU A 157 11.36 7.18 17.65
N VAL A 158 12.25 7.69 16.81
CA VAL A 158 13.19 8.76 17.15
C VAL A 158 12.83 10.09 16.51
N ARG A 159 12.07 10.09 15.42
CA ARG A 159 11.63 11.30 14.72
C ARG A 159 10.23 11.11 14.14
N THR A 160 9.41 12.15 14.24
CA THR A 160 8.13 12.28 13.53
C THR A 160 8.00 13.69 13.00
N GLU A 161 7.77 13.82 11.70
CA GLU A 161 7.42 15.07 11.03
C GLU A 161 6.06 14.89 10.37
N THR A 162 5.14 15.81 10.67
CA THR A 162 3.74 15.71 10.23
C THR A 162 3.34 16.92 9.39
N GLY A 163 2.26 16.78 8.63
CA GLY A 163 1.69 17.88 7.86
C GLY A 163 2.54 18.33 6.67
N LEU A 164 3.41 17.46 6.17
CA LEU A 164 4.24 17.76 5.00
C LEU A 164 3.36 17.82 3.75
N LEU A 165 3.43 18.94 3.03
CA LEU A 165 2.69 19.16 1.79
C LEU A 165 3.51 18.84 0.53
N GLY A 166 4.83 18.82 0.66
CA GLY A 166 5.77 18.51 -0.43
C GLY A 166 6.07 17.01 -0.53
N THR A 167 6.97 16.70 -1.43
CA THR A 167 7.43 15.34 -1.77
C THR A 167 8.84 15.05 -1.28
N ALA A 168 9.35 15.82 -0.33
CA ALA A 168 10.66 15.58 0.25
C ALA A 168 10.74 16.05 1.71
N TYR A 169 11.59 15.36 2.45
CA TYR A 169 12.01 15.73 3.80
C TYR A 169 13.52 15.52 3.95
N ILE A 170 14.21 16.44 4.60
CA ILE A 170 15.65 16.33 4.86
C ILE A 170 15.87 16.14 6.36
N TRP A 171 16.39 14.97 6.71
CA TRP A 171 16.85 14.68 8.06
C TRP A 171 18.35 14.97 8.13
N THR A 172 18.69 16.14 8.65
CA THR A 172 20.08 16.61 8.67
C THR A 172 20.91 15.84 9.69
N THR A 173 22.20 15.71 9.44
CA THR A 173 23.15 15.09 10.37
C THR A 173 23.10 15.74 11.75
N ALA A 174 22.92 17.05 11.83
CA ALA A 174 22.79 17.78 13.08
C ALA A 174 21.54 17.37 13.88
N VAL A 175 20.41 17.16 13.19
CA VAL A 175 19.16 16.69 13.82
C VAL A 175 19.29 15.20 14.18
N ALA A 176 19.88 14.38 13.31
CA ALA A 176 20.10 12.96 13.58
C ALA A 176 20.98 12.71 14.81
N ALA A 177 21.94 13.60 15.07
CA ALA A 177 22.78 13.53 16.27
C ALA A 177 22.01 13.79 17.57
N LEU A 178 20.90 14.54 17.51
CA LEU A 178 20.00 14.77 18.64
C LEU A 178 19.00 13.63 18.84
N ASP A 179 18.72 12.86 17.78
CA ASP A 179 17.77 11.75 17.81
C ASP A 179 18.47 10.50 18.37
N ALA A 180 18.10 10.06 19.54
CA ALA A 180 18.78 9.03 20.30
C ALA A 180 19.04 7.74 19.52
N GLY A 181 20.32 7.37 19.32
CA GLY A 181 20.75 6.11 18.76
C GLY A 181 20.51 5.96 17.25
N ALA A 182 20.35 7.07 16.52
CA ALA A 182 20.06 6.98 15.09
C ALA A 182 21.29 7.22 14.21
N LEU A 183 22.25 8.04 14.66
CA LEU A 183 23.44 8.36 13.86
C LEU A 183 24.39 7.16 13.78
N GLY A 184 24.77 6.80 12.55
CA GLY A 184 25.68 5.69 12.27
C GLY A 184 25.06 4.29 12.44
N ASP A 185 23.75 4.21 12.54
CA ASP A 185 23.02 2.97 12.78
C ASP A 185 21.99 2.65 11.66
N ARG A 186 21.45 1.44 11.69
CA ARG A 186 20.32 1.06 10.84
C ARG A 186 19.07 1.78 11.28
N ILE A 187 18.37 2.36 10.35
CA ILE A 187 17.07 3.01 10.58
C ILE A 187 15.98 2.34 9.76
N THR A 188 14.73 2.46 10.22
CA THR A 188 13.53 2.14 9.47
C THR A 188 12.75 3.43 9.23
N LEU A 189 12.37 3.65 7.99
CA LEU A 189 11.62 4.82 7.56
C LEU A 189 10.21 4.42 7.15
N GLU A 190 9.23 5.21 7.58
CA GLU A 190 7.81 5.09 7.25
C GLU A 190 7.30 6.45 6.77
N ILE A 191 6.53 6.48 5.68
CA ILE A 191 5.86 7.68 5.15
C ILE A 191 4.36 7.41 5.04
#